data_72263b9e10fd41914e1f27a18f2c1eda
#
_entry.id   72263b9e10fd41914e1f27a18f2c1eda
#
_cell.length_a   1.000
_cell.length_b   1.000
_cell.length_c   1.000
_cell.angle_alpha   90.00
_cell.angle_beta   90.00
_cell.angle_gamma   90.00
#
_symmetry.space_group_name_H-M   'P 1'
#
loop_
_entity.id
_entity.type
_entity.pdbx_description
1 polymer ?
#
loop_
_entity_poly.entity_id
_entity_poly.type
_entity_poly.pdbx_seq_one_letter_code
_entity_poly.pdbx_strand_id
1 'polypeptide(L)'
;MNPVLKRVLTGLTVAAAVVAAIVFCPRQALAPVFALVFLLAAAEYQQLLSRKVQAFSAPWLSLFVPGVALLALAFVALPHIAYRHGNLMMLYVIALVKMSDTGGFAFGLSSARLLKGGNHKLCPTISPGKSWEGLFGSVVFSSAISCACMPWTRFGLGKALAFGVIAALVGTFGDLVESKFKRWVGVKDSSAWKITNGMGGILDMFDSLLFAPAVLYPFI
;
A
#
# COMPACT_ATOMS: atom_id res chain seq x y z
N MET A 1 -27.43 -7.23 10.02
CA MET A 1 -26.66 -6.64 8.90
C MET A 1 -25.61 -7.66 8.47
N ASN A 2 -25.53 -7.96 7.18
CA ASN A 2 -24.60 -8.95 6.63
C ASN A 2 -23.15 -8.56 7.02
N PRO A 3 -22.33 -9.49 7.58
CA PRO A 3 -20.96 -9.22 8.00
C PRO A 3 -20.07 -8.65 6.86
N VAL A 4 -20.32 -9.03 5.62
CA VAL A 4 -19.64 -8.48 4.44
C VAL A 4 -20.01 -7.00 4.23
N LEU A 5 -21.30 -6.67 4.32
CA LEU A 5 -21.77 -5.29 4.17
C LEU A 5 -21.20 -4.38 5.28
N LYS A 6 -21.13 -4.89 6.52
CA LYS A 6 -20.51 -4.15 7.63
C LYS A 6 -19.05 -3.83 7.35
N ARG A 7 -18.27 -4.80 6.86
CA ARG A 7 -16.85 -4.58 6.51
C ARG A 7 -16.68 -3.56 5.39
N VAL A 8 -17.49 -3.66 4.34
CA VAL A 8 -17.45 -2.71 3.20
C VAL A 8 -17.79 -1.30 3.68
N LEU A 9 -18.87 -1.12 4.44
CA LEU A 9 -19.27 0.18 4.97
C LEU A 9 -18.19 0.78 5.89
N THR A 10 -17.63 -0.03 6.80
CA THR A 10 -16.53 0.43 7.68
C THR A 10 -15.31 0.86 6.85
N GLY A 11 -14.93 0.07 5.84
CA GLY A 11 -13.81 0.41 4.96
C GLY A 11 -14.04 1.72 4.19
N LEU A 12 -15.23 1.90 3.63
CA LEU A 12 -15.61 3.14 2.93
C LEU A 12 -15.63 4.36 3.87
N THR A 13 -16.15 4.20 5.09
CA THR A 13 -16.19 5.28 6.08
C THR A 13 -14.77 5.70 6.48
N VAL A 14 -13.89 4.73 6.75
CA VAL A 14 -12.48 5.00 7.08
C VAL A 14 -11.78 5.66 5.90
N ALA A 15 -11.97 5.17 4.68
CA ALA A 15 -11.39 5.76 3.48
C ALA A 15 -11.86 7.21 3.29
N ALA A 16 -13.16 7.48 3.43
CA ALA A 16 -13.72 8.83 3.33
C ALA A 16 -13.15 9.75 4.41
N ALA A 17 -13.03 9.28 5.66
CA ALA A 17 -12.45 10.04 6.75
C ALA A 17 -10.97 10.38 6.49
N VAL A 18 -10.18 9.42 5.98
CA VAL A 18 -8.78 9.64 5.61
C VAL A 18 -8.66 10.66 4.48
N VAL A 19 -9.49 10.54 3.43
CA VAL A 19 -9.52 11.50 2.32
C VAL A 19 -9.87 12.90 2.83
N ALA A 20 -10.92 13.01 3.65
CA ALA A 20 -11.32 14.28 4.24
C ALA A 20 -10.20 14.87 5.12
N ALA A 21 -9.57 14.06 5.96
CA ALA A 21 -8.45 14.50 6.78
C ALA A 21 -7.29 15.02 5.91
N ILE A 22 -6.92 14.32 4.83
CA ILE A 22 -5.86 14.76 3.93
C ILE A 22 -6.24 16.08 3.23
N VAL A 23 -7.48 16.22 2.74
CA VAL A 23 -7.91 17.40 2.00
C VAL A 23 -7.98 18.64 2.88
N PHE A 24 -8.52 18.52 4.08
CA PHE A 24 -8.77 19.64 4.98
C PHE A 24 -7.64 19.91 5.98
N CYS A 25 -6.74 18.96 6.19
CA CYS A 25 -5.63 19.11 7.13
C CYS A 25 -4.59 20.10 6.60
N PRO A 26 -4.10 21.04 7.43
CA PRO A 26 -2.95 21.87 7.07
C PRO A 26 -1.74 21.00 6.71
N ARG A 27 -1.01 21.36 5.65
CA ARG A 27 0.16 20.59 5.18
C ARG A 27 1.19 20.37 6.29
N GLN A 28 1.37 21.34 7.16
CA GLN A 28 2.30 21.24 8.30
C GLN A 28 1.89 20.19 9.34
N ALA A 29 0.58 19.92 9.47
CA ALA A 29 0.07 18.91 10.39
C ALA A 29 0.16 17.48 9.85
N LEU A 30 0.36 17.30 8.53
CA LEU A 30 0.51 15.96 7.95
C LEU A 30 1.81 15.29 8.40
N ALA A 31 2.92 16.03 8.48
CA ALA A 31 4.21 15.46 8.89
C ALA A 31 4.17 14.81 10.29
N PRO A 32 3.68 15.47 11.36
CA PRO A 32 3.57 14.83 12.67
C PRO A 32 2.59 13.65 12.70
N VAL A 33 1.49 13.70 11.92
CA VAL A 33 0.56 12.56 11.81
C VAL A 33 1.26 11.36 11.16
N PHE A 34 1.96 11.57 10.04
CA PHE A 34 2.71 10.50 9.38
C PHE A 34 3.87 10.00 10.26
N ALA A 35 4.52 10.87 11.03
CA ALA A 35 5.54 10.46 12.00
C ALA A 35 4.97 9.54 13.09
N LEU A 36 3.78 9.86 13.62
CA LEU A 36 3.10 8.99 14.59
C LEU A 36 2.77 7.63 13.98
N VAL A 37 2.18 7.61 12.78
CA VAL A 37 1.85 6.35 12.09
C VAL A 37 3.11 5.55 11.78
N PHE A 38 4.20 6.21 11.39
CA PHE A 38 5.51 5.57 11.21
C PHE A 38 6.02 4.90 12.48
N LEU A 39 5.96 5.59 13.63
CA LEU A 39 6.38 5.01 14.92
C LEU A 39 5.56 3.78 15.28
N LEU A 40 4.24 3.81 15.04
CA LEU A 40 3.38 2.66 15.26
C LEU A 40 3.71 1.50 14.30
N ALA A 41 3.96 1.78 13.01
CA ALA A 41 4.39 0.78 12.03
C ALA A 41 5.77 0.18 12.38
N ALA A 42 6.71 1.00 12.83
CA ALA A 42 8.03 0.56 13.28
C ALA A 42 7.94 -0.32 14.55
N ALA A 43 7.07 0.03 15.48
CA ALA A 43 6.80 -0.78 16.68
C ALA A 43 6.17 -2.14 16.31
N GLU A 44 5.24 -2.16 15.35
CA GLU A 44 4.65 -3.40 14.83
C GLU A 44 5.69 -4.26 14.12
N TYR A 45 6.54 -3.65 13.28
CA TYR A 45 7.65 -4.33 12.62
C TYR A 45 8.63 -4.93 13.63
N GLN A 46 9.01 -4.16 14.66
CA GLN A 46 9.85 -4.64 15.77
C GLN A 46 9.26 -5.88 16.46
N GLN A 47 7.97 -5.82 16.80
CA GLN A 47 7.29 -6.95 17.46
C GLN A 47 7.28 -8.21 16.60
N LEU A 48 7.01 -8.06 15.29
CA LEU A 48 7.03 -9.17 14.36
C LEU A 48 8.43 -9.76 14.21
N LEU A 49 9.46 -8.92 14.04
CA LEU A 49 10.84 -9.35 13.88
C LEU A 49 11.32 -10.10 15.14
N SER A 50 10.95 -9.62 16.33
CA SER A 50 11.34 -10.21 17.63
C SER A 50 10.69 -11.59 17.88
N ARG A 51 9.70 -11.99 17.10
CA ARG A 51 9.17 -13.38 17.14
C ARG A 51 10.13 -14.40 16.53
N LYS A 52 11.01 -13.96 15.64
CA LYS A 52 11.92 -14.84 14.88
C LYS A 52 13.37 -14.68 15.28
N VAL A 53 13.77 -13.49 15.68
CA VAL A 53 15.15 -13.13 16.01
C VAL A 53 15.17 -12.47 17.37
N GLN A 54 16.12 -12.85 18.24
CA GLN A 54 16.26 -12.25 19.57
C GLN A 54 16.46 -10.73 19.45
N ALA A 55 15.62 -9.97 20.14
CA ALA A 55 15.67 -8.51 20.11
C ALA A 55 17.05 -7.98 20.53
N PHE A 56 17.49 -6.90 19.93
CA PHE A 56 18.76 -6.23 20.14
C PHE A 56 20.02 -7.07 19.87
N SER A 57 19.90 -8.26 19.27
CA SER A 57 21.04 -9.03 18.77
C SER A 57 21.59 -8.43 17.46
N ALA A 58 22.84 -8.75 17.11
CA ALA A 58 23.42 -8.29 15.84
C ALA A 58 22.61 -8.72 14.61
N PRO A 59 22.11 -9.98 14.49
CA PRO A 59 21.19 -10.37 13.42
C PRO A 59 19.88 -9.57 13.43
N TRP A 60 19.36 -9.24 14.62
CA TRP A 60 18.15 -8.42 14.72
C TRP A 60 18.40 -7.01 14.19
N LEU A 61 19.49 -6.35 14.60
CA LEU A 61 19.85 -5.02 14.12
C LEU A 61 20.07 -4.98 12.62
N SER A 62 20.70 -6.00 12.03
CA SER A 62 20.95 -6.07 10.59
C SER A 62 19.66 -6.19 9.75
N LEU A 63 18.56 -6.62 10.33
CA LEU A 63 17.25 -6.68 9.69
C LEU A 63 16.37 -5.48 10.08
N PHE A 64 16.44 -5.05 11.34
CA PHE A 64 15.60 -3.97 11.86
C PHE A 64 15.92 -2.63 11.20
N VAL A 65 17.19 -2.26 11.12
CA VAL A 65 17.61 -0.96 10.56
C VAL A 65 17.21 -0.80 9.09
N PRO A 66 17.49 -1.74 8.16
CA PRO A 66 17.02 -1.64 6.80
C PRO A 66 15.49 -1.66 6.68
N GLY A 67 14.81 -2.48 7.48
CA GLY A 67 13.35 -2.55 7.47
C GLY A 67 12.69 -1.23 7.89
N VAL A 68 13.19 -0.60 8.95
CA VAL A 68 12.73 0.74 9.38
C VAL A 68 13.07 1.80 8.34
N ALA A 69 14.24 1.72 7.70
CA ALA A 69 14.62 2.63 6.61
C ALA A 69 13.67 2.50 5.40
N LEU A 70 13.26 1.28 5.05
CA LEU A 70 12.26 1.05 4.00
C LEU A 70 10.89 1.64 4.38
N LEU A 71 10.43 1.45 5.61
CA LEU A 71 9.20 2.09 6.11
C LEU A 71 9.32 3.62 6.02
N ALA A 72 10.45 4.18 6.42
CA ALA A 72 10.68 5.63 6.37
C ALA A 72 10.53 6.21 4.96
N LEU A 73 10.87 5.48 3.90
CA LEU A 73 10.70 5.93 2.52
C LEU A 73 9.25 6.33 2.23
N ALA A 74 8.27 5.50 2.60
CA ALA A 74 6.85 5.80 2.40
C ALA A 74 6.38 6.97 3.27
N PHE A 75 6.70 6.90 4.56
CA PHE A 75 6.20 7.85 5.56
C PHE A 75 6.85 9.23 5.47
N VAL A 76 8.02 9.35 4.83
CA VAL A 76 8.66 10.62 4.51
C VAL A 76 8.22 11.14 3.14
N ALA A 77 8.13 10.26 2.12
CA ALA A 77 7.79 10.67 0.77
C ALA A 77 6.36 11.26 0.67
N LEU A 78 5.36 10.64 1.31
CA LEU A 78 3.98 11.11 1.24
C LEU A 78 3.78 12.54 1.79
N PRO A 79 4.17 12.85 3.04
CA PRO A 79 4.04 14.22 3.54
C PRO A 79 4.94 15.21 2.80
N HIS A 80 6.08 14.76 2.26
CA HIS A 80 6.94 15.61 1.43
C HIS A 80 6.27 15.97 0.10
N ILE A 81 5.59 15.02 -0.55
CA ILE A 81 4.75 15.28 -1.73
C ILE A 81 3.67 16.31 -1.40
N ALA A 82 2.98 16.16 -0.25
CA ALA A 82 1.96 17.11 0.17
C ALA A 82 2.53 18.51 0.41
N TYR A 83 3.69 18.60 1.03
CA TYR A 83 4.35 19.86 1.32
C TYR A 83 4.78 20.59 0.04
N ARG A 84 5.38 19.89 -0.92
CA ARG A 84 5.93 20.46 -2.17
C ARG A 84 4.87 20.70 -3.24
N HIS A 85 3.95 19.76 -3.42
CA HIS A 85 3.01 19.72 -4.54
C HIS A 85 1.53 19.84 -4.13
N GLY A 86 1.26 19.81 -2.82
CA GLY A 86 -0.09 19.94 -2.26
C GLY A 86 -0.74 18.62 -1.87
N ASN A 87 -1.72 18.71 -0.97
CA ASN A 87 -2.43 17.55 -0.42
C ASN A 87 -3.09 16.71 -1.51
N LEU A 88 -3.62 17.33 -2.56
CA LEU A 88 -4.24 16.64 -3.68
C LEU A 88 -3.24 15.78 -4.47
N MET A 89 -1.98 16.21 -4.60
CA MET A 89 -0.95 15.40 -5.26
C MET A 89 -0.58 14.17 -4.44
N MET A 90 -0.49 14.30 -3.11
CA MET A 90 -0.33 13.16 -2.21
C MET A 90 -1.52 12.20 -2.34
N LEU A 91 -2.75 12.73 -2.34
CA LEU A 91 -3.97 11.93 -2.51
C LEU A 91 -4.00 11.22 -3.87
N TYR A 92 -3.54 11.88 -4.94
CA TYR A 92 -3.40 11.27 -6.26
C TYR A 92 -2.47 10.05 -6.23
N VAL A 93 -1.28 10.17 -5.61
CA VAL A 93 -0.33 9.04 -5.49
C VAL A 93 -0.95 7.89 -4.68
N ILE A 94 -1.63 8.20 -3.57
CA ILE A 94 -2.34 7.19 -2.77
C ILE A 94 -3.45 6.53 -3.61
N ALA A 95 -4.21 7.32 -4.36
CA ALA A 95 -5.30 6.82 -5.21
C ALA A 95 -4.80 5.87 -6.30
N LEU A 96 -3.67 6.17 -6.96
CA LEU A 96 -3.06 5.28 -7.95
C LEU A 96 -2.79 3.90 -7.37
N VAL A 97 -2.17 3.85 -6.20
CA VAL A 97 -1.81 2.59 -5.54
C VAL A 97 -3.06 1.85 -5.07
N LYS A 98 -4.02 2.53 -4.43
CA LYS A 98 -5.25 1.88 -3.93
C LYS A 98 -6.18 1.43 -5.05
N MET A 99 -6.21 2.14 -6.18
CA MET A 99 -6.94 1.66 -7.37
C MET A 99 -6.22 0.49 -8.05
N SER A 100 -4.90 0.46 -8.00
CA SER A 100 -4.13 -0.74 -8.38
C SER A 100 -4.54 -1.97 -7.57
N ASP A 101 -4.59 -1.86 -6.24
CA ASP A 101 -5.02 -2.96 -5.36
C ASP A 101 -6.44 -3.42 -5.68
N THR A 102 -7.36 -2.46 -5.90
CA THR A 102 -8.76 -2.73 -6.27
C THR A 102 -8.86 -3.45 -7.61
N GLY A 103 -8.13 -2.99 -8.62
CA GLY A 103 -8.07 -3.62 -9.95
C GLY A 103 -7.49 -5.04 -9.88
N GLY A 104 -6.42 -5.20 -9.11
CA GLY A 104 -5.79 -6.49 -8.87
C GLY A 104 -6.72 -7.50 -8.24
N PHE A 105 -7.46 -7.08 -7.22
CA PHE A 105 -8.48 -7.92 -6.58
C PHE A 105 -9.63 -8.26 -7.52
N ALA A 106 -10.20 -7.26 -8.22
CA ALA A 106 -11.34 -7.44 -9.11
C ALA A 106 -11.02 -8.40 -10.27
N PHE A 107 -9.91 -8.18 -10.97
CA PHE A 107 -9.49 -9.03 -12.09
C PHE A 107 -9.01 -10.41 -11.62
N GLY A 108 -8.29 -10.47 -10.51
CA GLY A 108 -7.85 -11.74 -9.92
C GLY A 108 -9.02 -12.64 -9.51
N LEU A 109 -10.07 -12.05 -8.91
CA LEU A 109 -11.27 -12.80 -8.53
C LEU A 109 -12.11 -13.21 -9.74
N SER A 110 -12.29 -12.30 -10.71
CA SER A 110 -13.06 -12.56 -11.93
C SER A 110 -12.39 -13.63 -12.79
N SER A 111 -11.08 -13.54 -13.00
CA SER A 111 -10.33 -14.54 -13.78
C SER A 111 -10.35 -15.91 -13.13
N ALA A 112 -10.25 -15.98 -11.79
CA ALA A 112 -10.34 -17.25 -11.06
C ALA A 112 -11.69 -17.97 -11.25
N ARG A 113 -12.77 -17.21 -11.50
CA ARG A 113 -14.11 -17.76 -11.74
C ARG A 113 -14.39 -18.07 -13.21
N LEU A 114 -13.82 -17.27 -14.13
CA LEU A 114 -14.13 -17.34 -15.56
C LEU A 114 -13.22 -18.31 -16.32
N LEU A 115 -11.97 -18.48 -15.88
CA LEU A 115 -11.02 -19.36 -16.55
C LEU A 115 -11.23 -20.83 -16.12
N LYS A 116 -11.40 -21.74 -17.05
CA LYS A 116 -11.62 -23.17 -16.79
C LYS A 116 -10.49 -23.87 -16.01
N GLY A 117 -9.28 -23.29 -15.99
CA GLY A 117 -8.12 -23.79 -15.23
C GLY A 117 -7.79 -22.96 -13.98
N GLY A 118 -8.63 -21.96 -13.65
CA GLY A 118 -8.31 -20.94 -12.67
C GLY A 118 -7.34 -19.90 -13.22
N ASN A 119 -6.93 -18.94 -12.41
CA ASN A 119 -5.99 -17.90 -12.81
C ASN A 119 -4.52 -18.33 -12.65
N HIS A 120 -3.63 -17.71 -13.43
CA HIS A 120 -2.17 -17.95 -13.37
C HIS A 120 -1.56 -17.24 -12.15
N LYS A 121 -1.03 -18.01 -11.22
CA LYS A 121 -0.47 -17.49 -9.97
C LYS A 121 0.83 -16.72 -10.21
N LEU A 122 0.94 -15.52 -9.63
CA LEU A 122 2.14 -14.68 -9.72
C LEU A 122 3.26 -15.19 -8.80
N CYS A 123 2.95 -15.45 -7.53
CA CYS A 123 3.88 -15.91 -6.51
C CYS A 123 3.21 -16.90 -5.56
N PRO A 124 3.02 -18.19 -5.95
CA PRO A 124 2.24 -19.17 -5.17
C PRO A 124 2.73 -19.39 -3.75
N THR A 125 4.06 -19.37 -3.55
CA THR A 125 4.70 -19.65 -2.27
C THR A 125 4.61 -18.48 -1.26
N ILE A 126 4.52 -17.24 -1.75
CA ILE A 126 4.53 -16.03 -0.92
C ILE A 126 3.10 -15.52 -0.74
N SER A 127 2.40 -15.33 -1.84
CA SER A 127 1.04 -14.77 -1.89
C SER A 127 0.18 -15.55 -2.91
N PRO A 128 -0.47 -16.66 -2.50
CA PRO A 128 -1.26 -17.51 -3.41
C PRO A 128 -2.50 -16.82 -3.97
N GLY A 129 -2.90 -15.67 -3.40
CA GLY A 129 -4.00 -14.85 -3.91
C GLY A 129 -3.66 -14.03 -5.15
N LYS A 130 -2.38 -13.72 -5.38
CA LYS A 130 -1.94 -12.89 -6.50
C LYS A 130 -1.82 -13.68 -7.80
N SER A 131 -2.28 -13.07 -8.90
CA SER A 131 -2.25 -13.64 -10.25
C SER A 131 -1.74 -12.64 -11.28
N TRP A 132 -1.31 -13.13 -12.44
CA TRP A 132 -0.91 -12.28 -13.57
C TRP A 132 -2.07 -11.46 -14.12
N GLU A 133 -3.27 -12.04 -14.16
CA GLU A 133 -4.51 -11.35 -14.54
C GLU A 133 -4.85 -10.25 -13.54
N GLY A 134 -4.61 -10.51 -12.24
CA GLY A 134 -4.74 -9.49 -11.20
C GLY A 134 -3.75 -8.35 -11.42
N LEU A 135 -2.48 -8.64 -11.73
CA LEU A 135 -1.47 -7.62 -12.04
C LEU A 135 -1.88 -6.78 -13.27
N PHE A 136 -2.42 -7.42 -14.31
CA PHE A 136 -2.99 -6.70 -15.45
C PHE A 136 -4.11 -5.75 -15.03
N GLY A 137 -5.05 -6.23 -14.19
CA GLY A 137 -6.12 -5.40 -13.62
C GLY A 137 -5.58 -4.23 -12.79
N SER A 138 -4.53 -4.44 -12.02
CA SER A 138 -3.82 -3.39 -11.28
C SER A 138 -3.32 -2.29 -12.19
N VAL A 139 -2.66 -2.65 -13.29
CA VAL A 139 -2.14 -1.70 -14.29
C VAL A 139 -3.28 -0.94 -14.96
N VAL A 140 -4.34 -1.63 -15.37
CA VAL A 140 -5.50 -1.00 -16.04
C VAL A 140 -6.16 0.04 -15.12
N PHE A 141 -6.48 -0.33 -13.88
CA PHE A 141 -7.18 0.58 -12.96
C PHE A 141 -6.32 1.77 -12.54
N SER A 142 -5.05 1.54 -12.22
CA SER A 142 -4.14 2.61 -11.85
C SER A 142 -3.92 3.59 -13.02
N SER A 143 -3.73 3.07 -14.25
CA SER A 143 -3.58 3.90 -15.44
C SER A 143 -4.86 4.66 -15.79
N ALA A 144 -6.03 4.04 -15.63
CA ALA A 144 -7.31 4.70 -15.87
C ALA A 144 -7.51 5.90 -14.92
N ILE A 145 -7.22 5.74 -13.62
CA ILE A 145 -7.27 6.85 -12.65
C ILE A 145 -6.25 7.92 -13.00
N SER A 146 -5.02 7.53 -13.35
CA SER A 146 -3.99 8.49 -13.74
C SER A 146 -4.42 9.33 -14.95
N CYS A 147 -4.99 8.69 -15.98
CA CYS A 147 -5.53 9.38 -17.15
C CYS A 147 -6.74 10.27 -16.81
N ALA A 148 -7.64 9.82 -15.94
CA ALA A 148 -8.77 10.63 -15.49
C ALA A 148 -8.33 11.90 -14.73
N CYS A 149 -7.17 11.86 -14.07
CA CYS A 149 -6.60 13.01 -13.37
C CYS A 149 -5.78 13.96 -14.26
N MET A 150 -5.57 13.65 -15.55
CA MET A 150 -4.80 14.49 -16.48
C MET A 150 -5.24 15.97 -16.51
N PRO A 151 -6.55 16.30 -16.55
CA PRO A 151 -6.97 17.70 -16.58
C PRO A 151 -6.48 18.52 -15.39
N TRP A 152 -6.34 17.85 -14.24
CA TRP A 152 -5.88 18.47 -13.00
C TRP A 152 -4.36 18.41 -12.83
N THR A 153 -3.73 17.25 -13.09
CA THR A 153 -2.27 17.08 -12.94
C THR A 153 -1.49 17.79 -14.04
N ARG A 154 -2.15 18.08 -15.17
CA ARG A 154 -1.54 18.61 -16.41
C ARG A 154 -0.46 17.68 -16.99
N PHE A 155 -0.52 16.40 -16.67
CA PHE A 155 0.38 15.40 -17.24
C PHE A 155 -0.05 15.08 -18.66
N GLY A 156 0.92 14.93 -19.57
CA GLY A 156 0.66 14.34 -20.89
C GLY A 156 0.30 12.85 -20.75
N LEU A 157 -0.40 12.31 -21.78
CA LEU A 157 -0.88 10.92 -21.78
C LEU A 157 0.23 9.91 -21.45
N GLY A 158 1.42 10.05 -22.06
CA GLY A 158 2.55 9.15 -21.81
C GLY A 158 3.00 9.15 -20.33
N LYS A 159 3.08 10.35 -19.71
CA LYS A 159 3.43 10.48 -18.29
C LYS A 159 2.33 9.88 -17.41
N ALA A 160 1.06 10.16 -17.68
CA ALA A 160 -0.06 9.62 -16.94
C ALA A 160 -0.09 8.09 -16.99
N LEU A 161 0.08 7.48 -18.15
CA LEU A 161 0.17 6.04 -18.31
C LEU A 161 1.37 5.46 -17.56
N ALA A 162 2.55 6.08 -17.67
CA ALA A 162 3.76 5.64 -16.95
C ALA A 162 3.56 5.67 -15.44
N PHE A 163 2.93 6.71 -14.90
CA PHE A 163 2.60 6.79 -13.46
C PHE A 163 1.68 5.67 -13.01
N GLY A 164 0.63 5.37 -13.79
CA GLY A 164 -0.28 4.25 -13.50
C GLY A 164 0.44 2.90 -13.52
N VAL A 165 1.24 2.63 -14.55
CA VAL A 165 2.01 1.38 -14.67
C VAL A 165 3.02 1.25 -13.53
N ILE A 166 3.82 2.28 -13.26
CA ILE A 166 4.83 2.26 -12.19
C ILE A 166 4.18 2.06 -10.83
N ALA A 167 3.08 2.79 -10.53
CA ALA A 167 2.35 2.64 -9.27
C ALA A 167 1.83 1.21 -9.07
N ALA A 168 1.30 0.59 -10.14
CA ALA A 168 0.80 -0.78 -10.08
C ALA A 168 1.91 -1.82 -9.85
N LEU A 169 3.01 -1.72 -10.59
CA LEU A 169 4.13 -2.65 -10.46
C LEU A 169 4.83 -2.52 -9.11
N VAL A 170 5.15 -1.28 -8.71
CA VAL A 170 5.86 -1.00 -7.47
C VAL A 170 4.98 -1.26 -6.25
N GLY A 171 3.67 -0.95 -6.31
CA GLY A 171 2.71 -1.29 -5.26
C GLY A 171 2.57 -2.79 -5.08
N THR A 172 2.42 -3.55 -6.18
CA THR A 172 2.39 -5.01 -6.14
C THR A 172 3.68 -5.60 -5.57
N PHE A 173 4.84 -5.03 -5.91
CA PHE A 173 6.13 -5.44 -5.36
C PHE A 173 6.21 -5.19 -3.85
N GLY A 174 5.75 -4.03 -3.37
CA GLY A 174 5.72 -3.68 -1.94
C GLY A 174 4.92 -4.69 -1.12
N ASP A 175 3.70 -5.01 -1.55
CA ASP A 175 2.85 -6.02 -0.91
C ASP A 175 3.50 -7.44 -0.96
N LEU A 176 4.22 -7.79 -2.03
CA LEU A 176 4.96 -9.06 -2.07
C LEU A 176 6.14 -9.10 -1.08
N VAL A 177 6.86 -7.99 -0.92
CA VAL A 177 7.95 -7.87 0.07
C VAL A 177 7.41 -8.03 1.48
N GLU A 178 6.33 -7.33 1.82
CA GLU A 178 5.67 -7.42 3.11
C GLU A 178 5.10 -8.83 3.35
N SER A 179 4.43 -9.40 2.36
CA SER A 179 3.91 -10.77 2.41
C SER A 179 5.03 -11.79 2.66
N LYS A 180 6.19 -11.67 2.00
CA LYS A 180 7.36 -12.52 2.21
C LYS A 180 7.89 -12.41 3.63
N PHE A 181 7.98 -11.19 4.16
CA PHE A 181 8.39 -10.95 5.54
C PHE A 181 7.42 -11.62 6.53
N LYS A 182 6.11 -11.46 6.37
CA LYS A 182 5.08 -12.11 7.21
C LYS A 182 5.21 -13.63 7.20
N ARG A 183 5.40 -14.25 6.01
CA ARG A 183 5.62 -15.71 5.92
C ARG A 183 6.91 -16.14 6.62
N TRP A 184 7.97 -15.36 6.49
CA TRP A 184 9.24 -15.66 7.15
C TRP A 184 9.14 -15.62 8.68
N VAL A 185 8.39 -14.67 9.26
CA VAL A 185 8.15 -14.62 10.71
C VAL A 185 7.04 -15.58 11.18
N GLY A 186 6.38 -16.30 10.26
CA GLY A 186 5.39 -17.34 10.58
C GLY A 186 3.98 -16.80 10.86
N VAL A 187 3.66 -15.57 10.35
CA VAL A 187 2.32 -14.99 10.51
C VAL A 187 1.65 -14.79 9.14
N LYS A 188 0.34 -14.58 9.17
CA LYS A 188 -0.45 -14.21 7.98
C LYS A 188 -0.75 -12.72 7.95
N ASP A 189 -1.10 -12.16 9.08
CA ASP A 189 -1.50 -10.75 9.23
C ASP A 189 -0.54 -10.08 10.21
N SER A 190 -0.23 -8.80 9.98
CA SER A 190 0.73 -8.07 10.80
C SER A 190 0.15 -7.59 12.14
N SER A 191 -1.16 -7.75 12.38
CA SER A 191 -1.88 -7.21 13.54
C SER A 191 -1.28 -7.67 14.87
N ALA A 192 -0.28 -6.93 15.35
CA ALA A 192 0.24 -7.03 16.70
C ALA A 192 -0.75 -6.44 17.73
N TRP A 193 -1.52 -5.47 17.29
CA TRP A 193 -2.53 -4.77 18.09
C TRP A 193 -3.92 -5.17 17.56
N LYS A 194 -4.79 -5.71 18.42
CA LYS A 194 -6.19 -6.06 18.07
C LYS A 194 -7.07 -4.82 17.76
N ILE A 195 -6.47 -3.70 17.44
CA ILE A 195 -7.15 -2.40 17.24
C ILE A 195 -8.01 -2.40 15.97
N THR A 196 -7.65 -3.17 14.95
CA THR A 196 -8.23 -3.08 13.61
C THR A 196 -9.32 -4.11 13.30
N ASN A 197 -9.89 -4.78 14.31
CA ASN A 197 -11.05 -5.70 14.16
C ASN A 197 -11.06 -6.52 12.84
N GLY A 198 -9.90 -7.11 12.47
CA GLY A 198 -9.79 -7.98 11.28
C GLY A 198 -9.41 -7.27 9.98
N MET A 199 -8.97 -6.02 10.02
CA MET A 199 -8.41 -5.30 8.86
C MET A 199 -6.88 -5.45 8.70
N GLY A 200 -6.23 -6.29 9.51
CA GLY A 200 -4.76 -6.39 9.56
C GLY A 200 -4.12 -5.31 10.45
N GLY A 201 -2.80 -5.22 10.42
CA GLY A 201 -2.03 -4.20 11.14
C GLY A 201 -1.80 -2.93 10.32
N ILE A 202 -1.04 -2.01 10.89
CA ILE A 202 -0.63 -0.78 10.20
C ILE A 202 0.26 -1.13 9.00
N LEU A 203 1.14 -2.12 9.12
CA LEU A 203 1.98 -2.59 8.02
C LEU A 203 1.12 -3.09 6.85
N ASP A 204 0.07 -3.90 7.12
CA ASP A 204 -0.85 -4.39 6.09
C ASP A 204 -1.61 -3.26 5.37
N MET A 205 -1.78 -2.10 6.01
CA MET A 205 -2.45 -0.95 5.39
C MET A 205 -1.54 -0.16 4.44
N PHE A 206 -0.22 -0.21 4.68
CA PHE A 206 0.79 0.55 3.94
C PHE A 206 1.70 -0.31 3.04
N ASP A 207 1.48 -1.62 2.97
CA ASP A 207 2.28 -2.58 2.21
C ASP A 207 2.51 -2.17 0.74
N SER A 208 1.44 -1.85 0.04
CA SER A 208 1.48 -1.38 -1.35
C SER A 208 2.03 0.05 -1.50
N LEU A 209 2.00 0.85 -0.42
CA LEU A 209 2.53 2.21 -0.38
C LEU A 209 4.02 2.27 0.00
N LEU A 210 4.67 1.15 0.34
CA LEU A 210 6.05 1.16 0.85
C LEU A 210 7.06 1.80 -0.10
N PHE A 211 6.91 1.60 -1.40
CA PHE A 211 7.88 2.05 -2.39
C PHE A 211 7.31 3.07 -3.38
N ALA A 212 6.03 2.97 -3.72
CA ALA A 212 5.43 3.73 -4.79
C ALA A 212 5.56 5.26 -4.62
N PRO A 213 5.32 5.87 -3.44
CA PRO A 213 5.50 7.31 -3.25
C PRO A 213 6.93 7.77 -3.50
N ALA A 214 7.92 7.02 -3.00
CA ALA A 214 9.33 7.38 -3.14
C ALA A 214 9.82 7.25 -4.60
N VAL A 215 9.34 6.21 -5.32
CA VAL A 215 9.68 5.99 -6.73
C VAL A 215 9.01 7.03 -7.64
N LEU A 216 7.78 7.43 -7.36
CA LEU A 216 7.04 8.40 -8.17
C LEU A 216 7.47 9.84 -7.91
N TYR A 217 7.91 10.16 -6.68
CA TYR A 217 8.24 11.52 -6.25
C TYR A 217 9.19 12.28 -7.19
N PRO A 218 10.31 11.71 -7.67
CA PRO A 218 11.23 12.43 -8.54
C PRO A 218 10.65 12.88 -9.88
N PHE A 219 9.50 12.32 -10.27
CA PHE A 219 8.86 12.57 -11.56
C PHE A 219 7.59 13.45 -11.45
N ILE A 220 7.17 13.82 -10.24
CA ILE A 220 6.08 14.75 -9.99
C ILE A 220 6.54 16.18 -10.25
#